data_c38a4c9ac0cd4d400db23c1f056984c0
#
_entry.id   c38a4c9ac0cd4d400db23c1f056984c0
#
_cell.length_a   1.000
_cell.length_b   1.000
_cell.length_c   1.000
_cell.angle_alpha   90.00
_cell.angle_beta   90.00
_cell.angle_gamma   90.00
#
_symmetry.space_group_name_H-M   'P 1'
#
loop_
_entity.id
_entity.type
_entity.pdbx_description
1 polymer ?
#
loop_
_entity_poly.entity_id
_entity_poly.type
_entity_poly.pdbx_seq_one_letter_code
_entity_poly.pdbx_strand_id
1 'polypeptide(L)'
;SFIDLVQVSIVSDSNPSDFLSSLVYMTYKSGDFFIRGIEITIALATFGTVIAFFLALLFVFLRIQTFDRVDNDLVRFFKSIGRGFATIYSTIVRGTPMMVQGLLIYYAGFTVLRGMGFETAQANQIWSTFTAGLVTISLNSTAYMMEVLRGGIESIDPGQAEAARSLGLSQWQAMRKVVFPQGIKNAIPA
;
A
#
# COMPACT_ATOMS: atom_id res chain seq x y z
N SER A 1 6.20 -46.19 -14.48
CA SER A 1 5.07 -45.47 -13.86
C SER A 1 5.36 -43.98 -13.81
N PHE A 2 4.37 -43.15 -13.48
CA PHE A 2 4.54 -41.70 -13.25
C PHE A 2 5.65 -41.39 -12.25
N ILE A 3 5.69 -42.13 -11.14
CA ILE A 3 6.71 -42.01 -10.08
C ILE A 3 8.10 -42.31 -10.63
N ASP A 4 8.25 -43.36 -11.45
CA ASP A 4 9.54 -43.76 -12.03
C ASP A 4 10.05 -42.69 -12.99
N LEU A 5 9.17 -42.08 -13.81
CA LEU A 5 9.53 -40.98 -14.71
C LEU A 5 10.05 -39.76 -13.96
N VAL A 6 9.37 -39.40 -12.89
CA VAL A 6 9.79 -38.24 -12.02
C VAL A 6 11.13 -38.56 -11.37
N GLN A 7 11.30 -39.75 -10.78
CA GLN A 7 12.56 -40.16 -10.14
C GLN A 7 13.73 -40.20 -11.13
N VAL A 8 13.54 -40.80 -12.32
CA VAL A 8 14.57 -40.83 -13.35
C VAL A 8 14.94 -39.41 -13.80
N SER A 9 13.95 -38.53 -13.95
CA SER A 9 14.19 -37.15 -14.38
C SER A 9 14.93 -36.36 -13.32
N ILE A 10 14.66 -36.57 -12.03
CA ILE A 10 15.39 -35.94 -10.91
C ILE A 10 16.85 -36.42 -10.91
N VAL A 11 17.09 -37.71 -11.09
CA VAL A 11 18.45 -38.27 -11.07
C VAL A 11 19.24 -37.87 -12.33
N SER A 12 18.61 -37.85 -13.50
CA SER A 12 19.26 -37.48 -14.77
C SER A 12 19.32 -35.99 -15.06
N ASP A 13 18.74 -35.15 -14.18
CA ASP A 13 18.59 -33.70 -14.37
C ASP A 13 17.97 -33.33 -15.74
N SER A 14 17.07 -34.15 -16.23
CA SER A 14 16.42 -34.02 -17.54
C SER A 14 14.91 -33.78 -17.37
N ASN A 15 14.35 -32.84 -18.15
CA ASN A 15 12.93 -32.55 -18.11
C ASN A 15 12.11 -33.71 -18.68
N PRO A 16 11.12 -34.25 -17.95
CA PRO A 16 10.25 -35.31 -18.48
C PRO A 16 9.45 -34.83 -19.70
N SER A 17 9.10 -35.75 -20.59
CA SER A 17 8.29 -35.45 -21.77
C SER A 17 6.80 -35.31 -21.49
N ASP A 18 6.33 -35.80 -20.34
CA ASP A 18 4.93 -35.73 -19.91
C ASP A 18 4.66 -34.48 -19.08
N PHE A 19 3.53 -33.82 -19.34
CA PHE A 19 3.19 -32.55 -18.72
C PHE A 19 3.12 -32.60 -17.17
N LEU A 20 2.45 -33.63 -16.61
CA LEU A 20 2.32 -33.79 -15.18
C LEU A 20 3.67 -34.10 -14.51
N SER A 21 4.46 -34.97 -15.13
CA SER A 21 5.81 -35.31 -14.65
C SER A 21 6.73 -34.09 -14.69
N SER A 22 6.61 -33.25 -15.72
CA SER A 22 7.35 -32.00 -15.87
C SER A 22 6.99 -30.99 -14.79
N LEU A 23 5.72 -30.86 -14.43
CA LEU A 23 5.28 -29.98 -13.34
C LEU A 23 5.88 -30.39 -12.01
N VAL A 24 5.83 -31.68 -11.67
CA VAL A 24 6.39 -32.19 -10.41
C VAL A 24 7.91 -32.01 -10.38
N TYR A 25 8.59 -32.32 -11.48
CA TYR A 25 10.03 -32.15 -11.61
C TYR A 25 10.45 -30.68 -11.46
N MET A 26 9.77 -29.74 -12.15
CA MET A 26 10.04 -28.31 -12.05
C MET A 26 9.78 -27.80 -10.64
N THR A 27 8.71 -28.24 -9.99
CA THR A 27 8.39 -27.84 -8.61
C THR A 27 9.47 -28.34 -7.66
N TYR A 28 9.95 -29.56 -7.82
CA TYR A 28 11.03 -30.10 -7.02
C TYR A 28 12.35 -29.35 -7.26
N LYS A 29 12.74 -29.18 -8.51
CA LYS A 29 14.01 -28.51 -8.91
C LYS A 29 14.03 -27.03 -8.53
N SER A 30 12.91 -26.36 -8.63
CA SER A 30 12.77 -24.93 -8.37
C SER A 30 12.12 -24.63 -7.02
N GLY A 31 11.99 -25.62 -6.14
CA GLY A 31 11.29 -25.49 -4.86
C GLY A 31 11.78 -24.30 -4.01
N ASP A 32 13.09 -24.11 -3.94
CA ASP A 32 13.70 -22.99 -3.19
C ASP A 32 13.29 -21.62 -3.76
N PHE A 33 13.16 -21.51 -5.09
CA PHE A 33 12.69 -20.26 -5.72
C PHE A 33 11.23 -19.99 -5.38
N PHE A 34 10.38 -21.02 -5.36
CA PHE A 34 8.98 -20.89 -4.99
C PHE A 34 8.83 -20.48 -3.52
N ILE A 35 9.59 -21.11 -2.61
CA ILE A 35 9.56 -20.76 -1.18
C ILE A 35 10.02 -19.31 -0.98
N ARG A 36 11.15 -18.92 -1.55
CA ARG A 36 11.63 -17.52 -1.48
C ARG A 36 10.64 -16.54 -2.10
N GLY A 37 9.99 -16.90 -3.21
CA GLY A 37 8.94 -16.08 -3.82
C GLY A 37 7.76 -15.87 -2.90
N ILE A 38 7.32 -16.92 -2.19
CA ILE A 38 6.24 -16.84 -1.19
C ILE A 38 6.65 -15.96 -0.02
N GLU A 39 7.86 -16.15 0.53
CA GLU A 39 8.39 -15.35 1.63
C GLU A 39 8.43 -13.86 1.28
N ILE A 40 8.98 -13.52 0.11
CA ILE A 40 9.04 -12.13 -0.38
C ILE A 40 7.64 -11.55 -0.58
N THR A 41 6.71 -12.33 -1.13
CA THR A 41 5.34 -11.90 -1.36
C THR A 41 4.63 -11.62 -0.05
N ILE A 42 4.73 -12.51 0.93
CA ILE A 42 4.14 -12.33 2.26
C ILE A 42 4.77 -11.12 2.97
N ALA A 43 6.09 -10.97 2.90
CA ALA A 43 6.79 -9.83 3.48
C ALA A 43 6.33 -8.51 2.85
N LEU A 44 6.30 -8.41 1.52
CA LEU A 44 5.85 -7.22 0.80
C LEU A 44 4.37 -6.90 1.11
N ALA A 45 3.51 -7.91 1.11
CA ALA A 45 2.10 -7.73 1.43
C ALA A 45 1.91 -7.23 2.86
N THR A 46 2.57 -7.85 3.83
CA THR A 46 2.43 -7.50 5.25
C THR A 46 2.99 -6.11 5.54
N PHE A 47 4.27 -5.89 5.23
CA PHE A 47 4.91 -4.60 5.52
C PHE A 47 4.31 -3.48 4.68
N GLY A 48 4.03 -3.73 3.40
CA GLY A 48 3.41 -2.76 2.51
C GLY A 48 2.02 -2.32 3.00
N THR A 49 1.19 -3.28 3.45
CA THR A 49 -0.14 -2.99 3.99
C THR A 49 -0.08 -2.23 5.31
N VAL A 50 0.82 -2.61 6.22
CA VAL A 50 0.99 -1.91 7.50
C VAL A 50 1.43 -0.47 7.28
N ILE A 51 2.44 -0.24 6.44
CA ILE A 51 2.90 1.12 6.10
C ILE A 51 1.77 1.90 5.42
N ALA A 52 1.08 1.30 4.46
CA ALA A 52 -0.03 1.92 3.76
C ALA A 52 -1.17 2.33 4.70
N PHE A 53 -1.48 1.51 5.70
CA PHE A 53 -2.53 1.81 6.67
C PHE A 53 -2.22 3.09 7.47
N PHE A 54 -1.00 3.22 8.00
CA PHE A 54 -0.62 4.42 8.75
C PHE A 54 -0.55 5.67 7.87
N LEU A 55 -0.04 5.53 6.64
CA LEU A 55 -0.05 6.63 5.68
C LEU A 55 -1.48 7.02 5.27
N ALA A 56 -2.35 6.04 5.06
CA ALA A 56 -3.75 6.29 4.73
C ALA A 56 -4.50 7.02 5.85
N LEU A 57 -4.24 6.68 7.12
CA LEU A 57 -4.77 7.43 8.26
C LEU A 57 -4.33 8.90 8.22
N LEU A 58 -3.05 9.16 7.96
CA LEU A 58 -2.54 10.51 7.84
C LEU A 58 -3.23 11.27 6.69
N PHE A 59 -3.33 10.66 5.51
CA PHE A 59 -3.93 11.32 4.34
C PHE A 59 -5.44 11.48 4.45
N VAL A 60 -6.15 10.54 5.08
CA VAL A 60 -7.58 10.72 5.32
C VAL A 60 -7.83 11.89 6.25
N PHE A 61 -7.02 12.06 7.31
CA PHE A 61 -7.12 13.25 8.17
C PHE A 61 -6.89 14.55 7.42
N LEU A 62 -5.92 14.61 6.50
CA LEU A 62 -5.71 15.79 5.66
C LEU A 62 -6.93 16.07 4.79
N ARG A 63 -7.59 15.03 4.29
CA ARG A 63 -8.70 15.15 3.33
C ARG A 63 -10.04 15.49 3.96
N ILE A 64 -10.34 14.96 5.16
CA ILE A 64 -11.62 15.19 5.85
C ILE A 64 -11.64 16.50 6.67
N GLN A 65 -10.55 17.28 6.67
CA GLN A 65 -10.50 18.56 7.37
C GLN A 65 -11.62 19.47 6.90
N THR A 66 -12.44 19.93 7.84
CA THR A 66 -13.48 20.94 7.61
C THR A 66 -12.95 22.32 8.03
N PHE A 67 -13.44 23.36 7.36
CA PHE A 67 -13.14 24.74 7.74
C PHE A 67 -14.03 25.16 8.90
N ASP A 68 -13.44 25.57 10.00
CA ASP A 68 -14.19 26.12 11.13
C ASP A 68 -14.26 27.65 11.05
N ARG A 69 -15.30 28.26 11.64
CA ARG A 69 -15.42 29.72 11.67
C ARG A 69 -14.30 30.40 12.49
N VAL A 70 -13.69 29.65 13.39
CA VAL A 70 -12.59 30.08 14.25
C VAL A 70 -11.22 29.92 13.60
N ASP A 71 -11.15 29.24 12.44
CA ASP A 71 -9.86 29.02 11.76
C ASP A 71 -9.30 30.35 11.22
N ASN A 72 -8.06 30.64 11.60
CA ASN A 72 -7.29 31.74 11.02
C ASN A 72 -6.97 31.42 9.54
N ASP A 73 -6.76 32.44 8.72
CA ASP A 73 -6.47 32.32 7.29
C ASP A 73 -5.27 31.43 6.99
N LEU A 74 -4.26 31.47 7.85
CA LEU A 74 -3.09 30.58 7.76
C LEU A 74 -3.49 29.09 7.94
N VAL A 75 -4.33 28.79 8.92
CA VAL A 75 -4.83 27.42 9.17
C VAL A 75 -5.69 26.93 8.00
N ARG A 76 -6.55 27.80 7.47
CA ARG A 76 -7.37 27.51 6.26
C ARG A 76 -6.50 27.22 5.05
N PHE A 77 -5.44 27.98 4.86
CA PHE A 77 -4.48 27.77 3.77
C PHE A 77 -3.80 26.40 3.87
N PHE A 78 -3.27 26.01 5.04
CA PHE A 78 -2.65 24.69 5.22
C PHE A 78 -3.65 23.54 5.09
N LYS A 79 -4.86 23.68 5.62
CA LYS A 79 -5.93 22.69 5.42
C LYS A 79 -6.29 22.53 3.95
N SER A 80 -6.35 23.63 3.19
CA SER A 80 -6.63 23.59 1.74
C SER A 80 -5.52 22.88 0.96
N ILE A 81 -4.26 23.21 1.25
CA ILE A 81 -3.10 22.54 0.63
C ILE A 81 -3.10 21.06 0.94
N GLY A 82 -3.27 20.67 2.20
CA GLY A 82 -3.28 19.26 2.62
C GLY A 82 -4.39 18.47 1.93
N ARG A 83 -5.60 19.05 1.85
CA ARG A 83 -6.73 18.45 1.12
C ARG A 83 -6.44 18.32 -0.38
N GLY A 84 -5.91 19.38 -0.99
CA GLY A 84 -5.54 19.38 -2.42
C GLY A 84 -4.48 18.31 -2.71
N PHE A 85 -3.43 18.26 -1.93
CA PHE A 85 -2.37 17.27 -2.05
C PHE A 85 -2.91 15.83 -1.94
N ALA A 86 -3.68 15.53 -0.89
CA ALA A 86 -4.25 14.19 -0.70
C ALA A 86 -5.20 13.79 -1.85
N THR A 87 -5.97 14.76 -2.38
CA THR A 87 -6.86 14.52 -3.53
C THR A 87 -6.08 14.25 -4.81
N ILE A 88 -5.10 15.08 -5.14
CA ILE A 88 -4.25 14.92 -6.33
C ILE A 88 -3.50 13.59 -6.26
N TYR A 89 -2.89 13.29 -5.12
CA TYR A 89 -2.20 12.03 -4.88
C TYR A 89 -3.11 10.82 -5.14
N SER A 90 -4.29 10.77 -4.51
CA SER A 90 -5.26 9.70 -4.70
C SER A 90 -5.70 9.55 -6.15
N THR A 91 -5.98 10.67 -6.82
CA THR A 91 -6.42 10.67 -8.21
C THR A 91 -5.35 10.13 -9.15
N ILE A 92 -4.10 10.58 -9.01
CA ILE A 92 -2.98 10.14 -9.86
C ILE A 92 -2.67 8.66 -9.61
N VAL A 93 -2.50 8.27 -8.34
CA VAL A 93 -2.08 6.90 -8.00
C VAL A 93 -3.15 5.88 -8.38
N ARG A 94 -4.43 6.18 -8.16
CA ARG A 94 -5.52 5.28 -8.56
C ARG A 94 -5.84 5.32 -10.05
N GLY A 95 -5.48 6.39 -10.74
CA GLY A 95 -5.67 6.56 -12.17
C GLY A 95 -4.54 5.99 -13.04
N THR A 96 -3.45 5.48 -12.46
CA THR A 96 -2.31 4.95 -13.19
C THR A 96 -2.05 3.47 -12.84
N PRO A 97 -1.59 2.63 -13.80
CA PRO A 97 -1.29 1.22 -13.52
C PRO A 97 -0.16 1.08 -12.51
N MET A 98 -0.36 0.24 -11.48
CA MET A 98 0.63 0.01 -10.42
C MET A 98 1.98 -0.46 -10.97
N MET A 99 1.99 -1.26 -12.05
CA MET A 99 3.22 -1.72 -12.69
C MET A 99 4.06 -0.56 -13.23
N VAL A 100 3.41 0.44 -13.85
CA VAL A 100 4.09 1.64 -14.35
C VAL A 100 4.67 2.44 -13.18
N GLN A 101 3.91 2.60 -12.10
CA GLN A 101 4.40 3.24 -10.87
C GLN A 101 5.65 2.54 -10.33
N GLY A 102 5.63 1.20 -10.28
CA GLY A 102 6.75 0.40 -9.80
C GLY A 102 8.02 0.61 -10.62
N LEU A 103 7.90 0.60 -11.95
CA LEU A 103 9.01 0.86 -12.86
C LEU A 103 9.57 2.29 -12.66
N LEU A 104 8.69 3.30 -12.60
CA LEU A 104 9.10 4.67 -12.38
C LEU A 104 9.82 4.85 -11.04
N ILE A 105 9.27 4.29 -9.96
CA ILE A 105 9.86 4.36 -8.61
C ILE A 105 11.22 3.66 -8.58
N TYR A 106 11.32 2.47 -9.19
CA TYR A 106 12.58 1.73 -9.24
C TYR A 106 13.68 2.51 -9.94
N TYR A 107 13.42 2.95 -11.18
CA TYR A 107 14.42 3.68 -11.97
C TYR A 107 14.72 5.09 -11.43
N ALA A 108 13.70 5.81 -10.95
CA ALA A 108 13.89 7.13 -10.37
C ALA A 108 14.75 7.04 -9.09
N GLY A 109 14.45 6.12 -8.18
CA GLY A 109 15.23 5.95 -6.95
C GLY A 109 16.69 5.57 -7.23
N PHE A 110 16.90 4.65 -8.18
CA PHE A 110 18.25 4.29 -8.63
C PHE A 110 19.00 5.49 -9.22
N THR A 111 18.35 6.26 -10.10
CA THR A 111 18.95 7.44 -10.74
C THR A 111 19.31 8.51 -9.71
N VAL A 112 18.45 8.76 -8.73
CA VAL A 112 18.71 9.71 -7.63
C VAL A 112 19.95 9.30 -6.85
N LEU A 113 20.08 8.03 -6.43
CA LEU A 113 21.26 7.55 -5.71
C LEU A 113 22.54 7.69 -6.54
N ARG A 114 22.47 7.37 -7.84
CA ARG A 114 23.61 7.57 -8.76
C ARG A 114 23.98 9.05 -8.86
N GLY A 115 23.01 9.93 -8.93
CA GLY A 115 23.19 11.39 -8.94
C GLY A 115 23.81 11.94 -7.64
N MET A 116 23.59 11.27 -6.52
CA MET A 116 24.20 11.58 -5.22
C MET A 116 25.63 11.06 -5.07
N GLY A 117 26.19 10.38 -6.10
CA GLY A 117 27.56 9.90 -6.12
C GLY A 117 27.75 8.45 -5.63
N PHE A 118 26.68 7.71 -5.32
CA PHE A 118 26.81 6.30 -4.96
C PHE A 118 27.25 5.46 -6.17
N GLU A 119 28.11 4.49 -5.95
CA GLU A 119 28.47 3.51 -6.98
C GLU A 119 27.28 2.60 -7.31
N THR A 120 27.30 1.98 -8.50
CA THR A 120 26.22 1.09 -8.96
C THR A 120 25.91 -0.03 -7.97
N ALA A 121 26.95 -0.64 -7.38
CA ALA A 121 26.81 -1.71 -6.40
C ALA A 121 26.13 -1.22 -5.11
N GLN A 122 26.53 -0.08 -4.60
CA GLN A 122 25.96 0.57 -3.42
C GLN A 122 24.51 1.00 -3.67
N ALA A 123 24.24 1.62 -4.81
CA ALA A 123 22.91 2.03 -5.19
C ALA A 123 21.94 0.82 -5.26
N ASN A 124 22.38 -0.32 -5.81
CA ASN A 124 21.59 -1.55 -5.85
C ASN A 124 21.35 -2.19 -4.47
N GLN A 125 22.29 -2.04 -3.53
CA GLN A 125 22.09 -2.51 -2.16
C GLN A 125 21.05 -1.68 -1.41
N ILE A 126 21.13 -0.34 -1.51
CA ILE A 126 20.20 0.57 -0.84
C ILE A 126 18.83 0.51 -1.49
N TRP A 127 18.79 0.59 -2.83
CA TRP A 127 17.57 0.60 -3.62
C TRP A 127 17.39 -0.71 -4.37
N SER A 128 17.19 -1.78 -3.61
CA SER A 128 16.92 -3.10 -4.16
C SER A 128 15.52 -3.18 -4.79
N THR A 129 15.29 -4.18 -5.63
CA THR A 129 13.95 -4.48 -6.17
C THR A 129 12.92 -4.68 -5.06
N PHE A 130 13.32 -5.28 -3.93
CA PHE A 130 12.46 -5.43 -2.76
C PHE A 130 12.08 -4.08 -2.16
N THR A 131 13.04 -3.18 -1.95
CA THR A 131 12.80 -1.84 -1.40
C THR A 131 11.90 -1.02 -2.30
N ALA A 132 12.18 -1.00 -3.61
CA ALA A 132 11.34 -0.30 -4.58
C ALA A 132 9.93 -0.88 -4.67
N GLY A 133 9.80 -2.22 -4.62
CA GLY A 133 8.53 -2.93 -4.56
C GLY A 133 7.74 -2.57 -3.30
N LEU A 134 8.39 -2.55 -2.14
CA LEU A 134 7.78 -2.17 -0.86
C LEU A 134 7.23 -0.73 -0.90
N VAL A 135 8.03 0.22 -1.40
CA VAL A 135 7.60 1.61 -1.56
C VAL A 135 6.41 1.71 -2.53
N THR A 136 6.48 1.02 -3.66
CA THR A 136 5.40 1.02 -4.66
C THR A 136 4.09 0.49 -4.08
N ILE A 137 4.12 -0.68 -3.43
CA ILE A 137 2.94 -1.30 -2.82
C ILE A 137 2.40 -0.40 -1.72
N SER A 138 3.28 0.14 -0.86
CA SER A 138 2.85 1.02 0.24
C SER A 138 2.16 2.28 -0.28
N LEU A 139 2.73 2.96 -1.26
CA LEU A 139 2.12 4.16 -1.84
C LEU A 139 0.82 3.83 -2.59
N ASN A 140 0.80 2.79 -3.41
CA ASN A 140 -0.40 2.42 -4.14
C ASN A 140 -1.54 2.04 -3.17
N SER A 141 -1.29 1.16 -2.20
CA SER A 141 -2.28 0.75 -1.20
C SER A 141 -2.75 1.90 -0.32
N THR A 142 -1.88 2.87 -0.01
CA THR A 142 -2.25 4.09 0.72
C THR A 142 -3.39 4.84 0.02
N ALA A 143 -3.31 5.00 -1.30
CA ALA A 143 -4.31 5.74 -2.06
C ALA A 143 -5.69 5.03 -2.04
N TYR A 144 -5.70 3.71 -2.11
CA TYR A 144 -6.94 2.92 -2.01
C TYR A 144 -7.50 2.91 -0.59
N MET A 145 -6.66 2.62 0.43
CA MET A 145 -7.10 2.61 1.83
C MET A 145 -7.61 3.97 2.30
N MET A 146 -6.99 5.06 1.85
CA MET A 146 -7.47 6.41 2.17
C MET A 146 -8.89 6.63 1.66
N GLU A 147 -9.24 6.17 0.46
CA GLU A 147 -10.59 6.30 -0.08
C GLU A 147 -11.61 5.42 0.66
N VAL A 148 -11.21 4.19 1.02
CA VAL A 148 -12.05 3.29 1.81
C VAL A 148 -12.34 3.90 3.19
N LEU A 149 -11.31 4.40 3.87
CA LEU A 149 -11.47 5.07 5.16
C LEU A 149 -12.32 6.35 5.06
N ARG A 150 -12.11 7.15 3.99
CA ARG A 150 -12.93 8.34 3.73
C ARG A 150 -14.39 7.96 3.54
N GLY A 151 -14.67 6.97 2.69
CA GLY A 151 -16.03 6.48 2.47
C GLY A 151 -16.70 5.97 3.76
N GLY A 152 -15.96 5.22 4.58
CA GLY A 152 -16.45 4.78 5.89
C GLY A 152 -16.76 5.93 6.86
N ILE A 153 -15.95 7.00 6.85
CA ILE A 153 -16.21 8.18 7.68
C ILE A 153 -17.41 8.98 7.16
N GLU A 154 -17.50 9.18 5.85
CA GLU A 154 -18.58 9.92 5.21
C GLU A 154 -19.94 9.18 5.25
N SER A 155 -19.94 7.87 5.49
CA SER A 155 -21.16 7.08 5.69
C SER A 155 -21.81 7.27 7.06
N ILE A 156 -21.12 7.93 8.02
CA ILE A 156 -21.67 8.21 9.35
C ILE A 156 -22.69 9.34 9.25
N ASP A 157 -23.86 9.12 9.86
CA ASP A 157 -24.91 10.14 9.95
C ASP A 157 -24.36 11.44 10.55
N PRO A 158 -24.49 12.58 9.86
CA PRO A 158 -24.07 13.88 10.38
C PRO A 158 -24.64 14.22 11.76
N GLY A 159 -25.83 13.70 12.08
CA GLY A 159 -26.48 13.83 13.39
C GLY A 159 -25.61 13.30 14.55
N GLN A 160 -24.73 12.32 14.30
CA GLN A 160 -23.80 11.82 15.32
C GLN A 160 -22.78 12.90 15.74
N ALA A 161 -22.27 13.64 14.77
CA ALA A 161 -21.35 14.76 15.04
C ALA A 161 -22.08 15.93 15.70
N GLU A 162 -23.31 16.23 15.27
CA GLU A 162 -24.14 17.29 15.83
C GLU A 162 -24.54 16.99 17.29
N ALA A 163 -24.98 15.77 17.57
CA ALA A 163 -25.32 15.32 18.92
C ALA A 163 -24.10 15.42 19.87
N ALA A 164 -22.93 14.96 19.40
CA ALA A 164 -21.70 15.06 20.17
C ALA A 164 -21.35 16.53 20.50
N ARG A 165 -21.52 17.44 19.54
CA ARG A 165 -21.28 18.87 19.73
C ARG A 165 -22.31 19.51 20.69
N SER A 166 -23.54 19.10 20.64
CA SER A 166 -24.61 19.54 21.57
C SER A 166 -24.32 19.15 23.03
N LEU A 167 -23.56 18.06 23.22
CA LEU A 167 -23.04 17.64 24.53
C LEU A 167 -21.76 18.36 24.94
N GLY A 168 -21.36 19.43 24.22
CA GLY A 168 -20.20 20.26 24.55
C GLY A 168 -18.86 19.78 24.01
N LEU A 169 -18.81 18.74 23.16
CA LEU A 169 -17.55 18.34 22.52
C LEU A 169 -17.17 19.36 21.43
N SER A 170 -15.88 19.67 21.35
CA SER A 170 -15.36 20.42 20.21
C SER A 170 -15.47 19.60 18.92
N GLN A 171 -15.39 20.25 17.75
CA GLN A 171 -15.46 19.56 16.46
C GLN A 171 -14.39 18.45 16.34
N TRP A 172 -13.18 18.71 16.80
CA TRP A 172 -12.11 17.71 16.83
C TRP A 172 -12.42 16.55 17.79
N GLN A 173 -12.99 16.85 18.97
CA GLN A 173 -13.39 15.80 19.90
C GLN A 173 -14.54 14.95 19.38
N ALA A 174 -15.55 15.56 18.75
CA ALA A 174 -16.62 14.84 18.09
C ALA A 174 -16.10 13.93 16.95
N MET A 175 -15.22 14.45 16.11
CA MET A 175 -14.57 13.66 15.06
C MET A 175 -13.79 12.49 15.66
N ARG A 176 -12.89 12.72 16.61
CA ARG A 176 -11.99 11.70 17.16
C ARG A 176 -12.70 10.64 18.01
N LYS A 177 -13.69 11.07 18.83
CA LYS A 177 -14.32 10.19 19.82
C LYS A 177 -15.58 9.49 19.31
N VAL A 178 -16.27 10.07 18.32
CA VAL A 178 -17.57 9.58 17.85
C VAL A 178 -17.50 9.15 16.39
N VAL A 179 -17.16 10.05 15.47
CA VAL A 179 -17.26 9.79 14.03
C VAL A 179 -16.15 8.84 13.57
N PHE A 180 -14.91 9.10 13.93
CA PHE A 180 -13.76 8.33 13.43
C PHE A 180 -13.78 6.85 13.84
N PRO A 181 -14.07 6.46 15.10
CA PRO A 181 -14.16 5.05 15.47
C PRO A 181 -15.28 4.30 14.73
N GLN A 182 -16.42 4.96 14.53
CA GLN A 182 -17.51 4.40 13.75
C GLN A 182 -17.15 4.28 12.26
N GLY A 183 -16.53 5.32 11.70
CA GLY A 183 -16.08 5.34 10.30
C GLY A 183 -15.07 4.23 9.97
N ILE A 184 -14.09 3.99 10.86
CA ILE A 184 -13.17 2.84 10.70
C ILE A 184 -13.94 1.52 10.71
N LYS A 185 -14.86 1.35 11.65
CA LYS A 185 -15.67 0.13 11.74
C LYS A 185 -16.49 -0.11 10.47
N ASN A 186 -17.03 0.94 9.87
CA ASN A 186 -17.75 0.86 8.61
C ASN A 186 -16.84 0.61 7.39
N ALA A 187 -15.56 1.00 7.47
CA ALA A 187 -14.58 0.79 6.41
C ALA A 187 -14.01 -0.65 6.37
N ILE A 188 -14.04 -1.41 7.49
CA ILE A 188 -13.46 -2.76 7.58
C ILE A 188 -14.08 -3.77 6.60
N PRO A 189 -15.40 -3.77 6.33
CA PRO A 189 -16.02 -4.73 5.40
C PRO A 189 -15.73 -4.44 3.91
N ALA A 190 -15.17 -3.30 3.58
CA ALA A 190 -14.86 -2.88 2.20
C ALA A 190 -13.49 -3.36 1.75
#